data_858c46e9874b22c984d96a93aa12ab1d
#
_entry.id   858c46e9874b22c984d96a93aa12ab1d
#
_cell.length_a   1.000
_cell.length_b   1.000
_cell.length_c   1.000
_cell.angle_alpha   90.00
_cell.angle_beta   90.00
_cell.angle_gamma   90.00
#
_symmetry.space_group_name_H-M   'P 1'
#
loop_
_entity.id
_entity.type
_entity.pdbx_description
1 polymer ?
#
loop_
_entity_poly.entity_id
_entity_poly.type
_entity_poly.pdbx_seq_one_letter_code
_entity_poly.pdbx_strand_id
1 'polypeptide(L)'
;YYENSIVVPGPETELLAKAAKDAGAWLSIGVSERDALTATLYNTNLFFSPEGEIIVHRKLKPTGSERVVWGDADKNYFPVAETPWGPMGSMICWESYMPLARAALYQKGITLYISPNTNDNDEWQSTIKHIAIEGHCYFINCDMYFTRDTYPADLQAQDEIAKLPEKVCRGGSCIVDPYGHYLTEPVWDKEAVIYAELDMSKVAASRMEFDVCGHYARPDVLKLVVEDK
;
A
#
# COMPACT_ATOMS: atom_id res chain seq x y z
N TYR A 1 0.22 -6.35 20.23
CA TYR A 1 0.51 -5.35 19.17
C TYR A 1 1.51 -4.30 19.64
N TYR A 2 1.33 -3.68 20.79
CA TYR A 2 2.17 -2.57 21.26
C TYR A 2 3.67 -2.91 21.32
N GLU A 3 4.03 -4.04 21.91
CA GLU A 3 5.43 -4.48 22.07
C GLU A 3 6.08 -4.88 20.75
N ASN A 4 5.27 -5.29 19.76
CA ASN A 4 5.72 -5.72 18.44
C ASN A 4 5.55 -4.62 17.36
N SER A 5 5.23 -3.38 17.78
CA SER A 5 5.15 -2.24 16.88
C SER A 5 6.44 -1.42 16.95
N ILE A 6 6.87 -0.91 15.81
CA ILE A 6 8.12 -0.14 15.68
C ILE A 6 7.90 1.34 15.88
N VAL A 7 8.90 2.05 16.35
CA VAL A 7 8.91 3.53 16.37
C VAL A 7 9.49 4.03 15.04
N VAL A 8 8.89 5.06 14.46
CA VAL A 8 9.35 5.67 13.20
C VAL A 8 9.68 7.15 13.42
N PRO A 9 10.94 7.58 13.22
CA PRO A 9 12.14 6.76 12.96
C PRO A 9 12.61 5.98 14.19
N GLY A 10 13.29 4.86 13.98
CA GLY A 10 13.83 4.00 15.03
C GLY A 10 14.78 2.95 14.48
N PRO A 11 15.33 2.07 15.34
CA PRO A 11 16.35 1.09 14.94
C PRO A 11 15.93 0.20 13.77
N GLU A 12 14.66 -0.21 13.72
CA GLU A 12 14.13 -1.05 12.65
C GLU A 12 14.11 -0.29 11.32
N THR A 13 13.74 0.99 11.35
CA THR A 13 13.75 1.83 10.13
C THR A 13 15.16 2.16 9.67
N GLU A 14 16.16 2.25 10.58
CA GLU A 14 17.56 2.40 10.22
C GLU A 14 18.09 1.16 9.47
N LEU A 15 17.70 -0.05 9.92
CA LEU A 15 18.03 -1.30 9.23
C LEU A 15 17.43 -1.36 7.83
N LEU A 16 16.16 -0.97 7.68
CA LEU A 16 15.46 -0.96 6.39
C LEU A 16 16.05 0.09 5.44
N ALA A 17 16.35 1.29 5.94
CA ALA A 17 17.01 2.33 5.16
C ALA A 17 18.40 1.88 4.68
N LYS A 18 19.16 1.21 5.57
CA LYS A 18 20.45 0.62 5.19
C LYS A 18 20.28 -0.46 4.12
N ALA A 19 19.29 -1.33 4.23
CA ALA A 19 19.03 -2.37 3.23
C ALA A 19 18.68 -1.79 1.86
N ALA A 20 17.83 -0.75 1.80
CA ALA A 20 17.50 -0.03 0.58
C ALA A 20 18.74 0.59 -0.07
N LYS A 21 19.57 1.23 0.74
CA LYS A 21 20.84 1.84 0.32
C LYS A 21 21.85 0.80 -0.19
N ASP A 22 22.05 -0.29 0.53
CA ASP A 22 22.98 -1.35 0.14
C ASP A 22 22.56 -2.03 -1.17
N ALA A 23 21.25 -2.15 -1.39
CA ALA A 23 20.67 -2.68 -2.62
C ALA A 23 20.63 -1.67 -3.78
N GLY A 24 20.79 -0.38 -3.51
CA GLY A 24 20.58 0.68 -4.49
C GLY A 24 19.15 0.69 -5.06
N ALA A 25 18.16 0.35 -4.23
CA ALA A 25 16.79 0.12 -4.64
C ALA A 25 15.78 0.81 -3.72
N TRP A 26 14.65 1.19 -4.28
CA TRP A 26 13.49 1.62 -3.48
C TRP A 26 12.89 0.41 -2.75
N LEU A 27 12.53 0.60 -1.49
CA LEU A 27 11.84 -0.38 -0.66
C LEU A 27 10.50 0.19 -0.19
N SER A 28 9.44 -0.60 -0.29
CA SER A 28 8.15 -0.30 0.34
C SER A 28 7.74 -1.44 1.26
N ILE A 29 7.34 -1.13 2.48
CA ILE A 29 6.96 -2.13 3.48
C ILE A 29 5.87 -1.61 4.41
N GLY A 30 4.83 -2.45 4.65
CA GLY A 30 3.83 -2.21 5.68
C GLY A 30 4.33 -2.59 7.06
N VAL A 31 4.07 -1.75 8.06
CA VAL A 31 4.46 -1.97 9.45
C VAL A 31 3.33 -1.57 10.41
N SER A 32 3.34 -2.13 11.61
CA SER A 32 2.63 -1.55 12.75
C SER A 32 3.55 -0.52 13.40
N GLU A 33 3.20 0.75 13.25
CA GLU A 33 3.93 1.87 13.83
C GLU A 33 3.41 2.17 15.22
N ARG A 34 4.31 2.58 16.12
CA ARG A 34 3.99 3.08 17.46
C ARG A 34 4.50 4.51 17.59
N ASP A 35 3.61 5.44 17.90
CA ASP A 35 4.02 6.79 18.27
C ASP A 35 4.77 6.78 19.61
N ALA A 36 5.95 7.40 19.65
CA ALA A 36 6.83 7.37 20.81
C ALA A 36 6.29 8.18 22.01
N LEU A 37 5.41 9.15 21.76
CA LEU A 37 4.90 10.06 22.80
C LEU A 37 3.52 9.64 23.31
N THR A 38 2.62 9.30 22.38
CA THR A 38 1.21 9.02 22.69
C THR A 38 0.91 7.54 22.86
N ALA A 39 1.85 6.67 22.47
CA ALA A 39 1.67 5.22 22.39
C ALA A 39 0.55 4.78 21.44
N THR A 40 0.05 5.67 20.60
CA THR A 40 -0.91 5.34 19.54
C THR A 40 -0.26 4.43 18.53
N LEU A 41 -0.98 3.40 18.08
CA LEU A 41 -0.54 2.52 17.01
C LEU A 41 -1.15 2.98 15.69
N TYR A 42 -0.39 2.85 14.59
CA TYR A 42 -0.83 3.14 13.24
C TYR A 42 -0.51 2.00 12.29
N ASN A 43 -1.40 1.72 11.34
CA ASN A 43 -1.05 0.95 10.16
C ASN A 43 -0.29 1.87 9.21
N THR A 44 0.96 1.56 8.94
CA THR A 44 1.86 2.46 8.20
C THR A 44 2.54 1.74 7.06
N ASN A 45 2.58 2.36 5.89
CA ASN A 45 3.49 1.97 4.81
C ASN A 45 4.67 2.93 4.79
N LEU A 46 5.87 2.36 4.76
CA LEU A 46 7.13 3.10 4.69
C LEU A 46 7.74 2.93 3.30
N PHE A 47 8.19 4.03 2.71
CA PHE A 47 9.08 4.00 1.57
C PHE A 47 10.49 4.38 2.01
N PHE A 48 11.47 3.69 1.48
CA PHE A 48 12.89 4.00 1.66
C PHE A 48 13.53 4.23 0.30
N SER A 49 14.17 5.38 0.13
CA SER A 49 14.94 5.66 -1.08
C SER A 49 16.28 4.93 -1.09
N PRO A 50 16.93 4.81 -2.27
CA PRO A 50 18.30 4.31 -2.36
C PRO A 50 19.33 5.15 -1.57
N GLU A 51 18.99 6.40 -1.23
CA GLU A 51 19.81 7.32 -0.40
C GLU A 51 19.53 7.12 1.08
N GLY A 52 18.47 6.39 1.45
CA GLY A 52 18.06 6.10 2.82
C GLY A 52 17.03 7.10 3.39
N GLU A 53 16.40 7.91 2.56
CA GLU A 53 15.27 8.74 2.99
C GLU A 53 14.06 7.89 3.31
N ILE A 54 13.28 8.31 4.31
CA ILE A 54 12.06 7.61 4.75
C ILE A 54 10.85 8.49 4.46
N ILE A 55 9.88 7.96 3.72
CA ILE A 55 8.57 8.57 3.51
C ILE A 55 7.53 7.71 4.23
N VAL A 56 6.66 8.35 5.02
CA VAL A 56 5.73 7.68 5.94
C VAL A 56 4.29 7.94 5.50
N HIS A 57 3.57 6.88 5.11
CA HIS A 57 2.13 6.93 4.87
C HIS A 57 1.39 6.14 5.94
N ARG A 58 0.69 6.83 6.84
CA ARG A 58 -0.22 6.23 7.81
C ARG A 58 -1.58 5.99 7.16
N LYS A 59 -2.16 4.81 7.37
CA LYS A 59 -3.50 4.47 6.88
C LYS A 59 -4.52 5.49 7.36
N LEU A 60 -5.22 6.13 6.44
CA LEU A 60 -6.15 7.21 6.74
C LEU A 60 -7.25 6.76 7.72
N LYS A 61 -7.76 5.53 7.53
CA LYS A 61 -8.79 4.95 8.38
C LYS A 61 -8.59 3.44 8.53
N PRO A 62 -8.35 2.91 9.73
CA PRO A 62 -8.33 1.47 9.95
C PRO A 62 -9.66 0.81 9.61
N THR A 63 -9.61 -0.44 9.15
CA THR A 63 -10.76 -1.19 8.62
C THR A 63 -11.41 -2.02 9.71
N GLY A 64 -12.72 -1.90 9.90
CA GLY A 64 -13.50 -2.79 10.77
C GLY A 64 -12.92 -2.91 12.18
N SER A 65 -12.54 -4.12 12.58
CA SER A 65 -11.97 -4.43 13.89
C SER A 65 -10.55 -3.88 14.10
N GLU A 66 -9.84 -3.49 13.07
CA GLU A 66 -8.55 -2.80 13.21
C GLU A 66 -8.65 -1.56 14.10
N ARG A 67 -9.82 -0.89 14.10
CA ARG A 67 -10.10 0.32 14.92
C ARG A 67 -9.99 0.12 16.42
N VAL A 68 -9.98 -1.13 16.86
CA VAL A 68 -9.77 -1.45 18.28
C VAL A 68 -8.29 -1.30 18.66
N VAL A 69 -7.40 -1.39 17.69
CA VAL A 69 -5.94 -1.41 17.90
C VAL A 69 -5.26 -0.17 17.33
N TRP A 70 -5.57 0.19 16.07
CA TRP A 70 -4.88 1.25 15.33
C TRP A 70 -5.73 2.52 15.23
N GLY A 71 -5.05 3.67 15.32
CA GLY A 71 -5.65 5.00 15.14
C GLY A 71 -5.72 5.44 13.69
N ASP A 72 -6.49 6.50 13.47
CA ASP A 72 -6.57 7.21 12.19
C ASP A 72 -5.27 7.99 11.94
N ALA A 73 -4.88 8.15 10.67
CA ALA A 73 -3.80 9.08 10.33
C ALA A 73 -4.10 10.49 10.82
N ASP A 74 -3.09 11.16 11.34
CA ASP A 74 -3.21 12.46 12.00
C ASP A 74 -2.53 13.62 11.25
N LYS A 75 -1.70 13.30 10.24
CA LYS A 75 -0.91 14.27 9.46
C LYS A 75 -0.31 13.64 8.20
N ASN A 76 0.30 14.48 7.36
CA ASN A 76 1.03 14.08 6.14
C ASN A 76 0.20 13.17 5.24
N TYR A 77 -0.98 13.63 4.87
CA TYR A 77 -1.91 12.82 4.08
C TYR A 77 -1.40 12.60 2.65
N PHE A 78 -1.43 11.35 2.23
CA PHE A 78 -1.07 10.93 0.87
C PHE A 78 0.33 11.39 0.42
N PRO A 79 1.40 11.13 1.21
CA PRO A 79 2.74 11.43 0.78
C PRO A 79 3.09 10.62 -0.47
N VAL A 80 3.95 11.16 -1.32
CA VAL A 80 4.49 10.47 -2.49
C VAL A 80 6.00 10.42 -2.39
N ALA A 81 6.57 9.33 -2.90
CA ALA A 81 8.01 9.17 -3.06
C ALA A 81 8.37 9.57 -4.49
N GLU A 82 9.22 10.59 -4.63
CA GLU A 82 9.71 11.02 -5.94
C GLU A 82 10.76 10.02 -6.45
N THR A 83 10.43 9.29 -7.49
CA THR A 83 11.31 8.27 -8.08
C THR A 83 11.73 8.66 -9.49
N PRO A 84 12.81 8.06 -10.04
CA PRO A 84 13.19 8.26 -11.44
C PRO A 84 12.10 7.86 -12.45
N TRP A 85 11.12 7.09 -12.02
CA TRP A 85 9.99 6.59 -12.84
C TRP A 85 8.69 7.39 -12.64
N GLY A 86 8.76 8.50 -11.89
CA GLY A 86 7.64 9.32 -11.48
C GLY A 86 7.22 9.06 -10.03
N PRO A 87 6.24 9.83 -9.52
CA PRO A 87 5.80 9.73 -8.14
C PRO A 87 5.20 8.36 -7.82
N MET A 88 5.59 7.79 -6.69
CA MET A 88 5.09 6.55 -6.13
C MET A 88 4.26 6.83 -4.89
N GLY A 89 3.00 6.40 -4.88
CA GLY A 89 2.09 6.56 -3.75
C GLY A 89 1.60 5.23 -3.20
N SER A 90 1.06 5.24 -1.99
CA SER A 90 0.52 4.04 -1.36
C SER A 90 -0.85 4.27 -0.75
N MET A 91 -1.68 3.24 -0.79
CA MET A 91 -2.84 3.07 0.07
C MET A 91 -2.88 1.66 0.63
N ILE A 92 -3.16 1.56 1.92
CA ILE A 92 -3.13 0.30 2.64
C ILE A 92 -4.50 -0.37 2.58
N CYS A 93 -4.58 -1.54 1.92
CA CYS A 93 -5.77 -2.40 1.92
C CYS A 93 -7.05 -1.65 1.48
N TRP A 94 -8.13 -1.74 2.25
CA TRP A 94 -9.43 -1.12 1.96
C TRP A 94 -9.43 0.42 1.94
N GLU A 95 -8.36 1.07 2.35
CA GLU A 95 -8.17 2.49 2.09
C GLU A 95 -8.31 2.81 0.59
N SER A 96 -7.86 1.87 -0.26
CA SER A 96 -8.01 1.96 -1.72
C SER A 96 -9.47 1.97 -2.21
N TYR A 97 -10.45 1.60 -1.40
CA TYR A 97 -11.88 1.75 -1.73
C TYR A 97 -12.38 3.19 -1.58
N MET A 98 -11.61 4.11 -1.00
CA MET A 98 -12.00 5.50 -0.80
C MET A 98 -11.78 6.32 -2.08
N PRO A 99 -12.83 6.70 -2.85
CA PRO A 99 -12.63 7.34 -4.16
C PRO A 99 -11.91 8.70 -4.07
N LEU A 100 -12.22 9.51 -3.05
CA LEU A 100 -11.57 10.81 -2.86
C LEU A 100 -10.09 10.66 -2.46
N ALA A 101 -9.75 9.63 -1.71
CA ALA A 101 -8.37 9.34 -1.35
C ALA A 101 -7.55 8.92 -2.58
N ARG A 102 -8.11 8.07 -3.47
CA ARG A 102 -7.47 7.76 -4.75
C ARG A 102 -7.28 9.01 -5.61
N ALA A 103 -8.34 9.83 -5.71
CA ALA A 103 -8.27 11.09 -6.46
C ALA A 103 -7.16 12.02 -5.94
N ALA A 104 -6.92 12.06 -4.61
CA ALA A 104 -5.85 12.83 -4.02
C ALA A 104 -4.46 12.35 -4.50
N LEU A 105 -4.26 11.04 -4.59
CA LEU A 105 -3.02 10.47 -5.15
C LEU A 105 -2.90 10.73 -6.66
N TYR A 106 -3.98 10.58 -7.42
CA TYR A 106 -3.96 10.85 -8.86
C TYR A 106 -3.60 12.30 -9.16
N GLN A 107 -4.11 13.28 -8.36
CA GLN A 107 -3.74 14.68 -8.49
C GLN A 107 -2.25 14.95 -8.23
N LYS A 108 -1.56 14.08 -7.50
CA LYS A 108 -0.12 14.12 -7.30
C LYS A 108 0.66 13.46 -8.46
N GLY A 109 -0.04 12.99 -9.49
CA GLY A 109 0.54 12.45 -10.72
C GLY A 109 1.20 11.08 -10.57
N ILE A 110 0.81 10.28 -9.58
CA ILE A 110 1.46 8.99 -9.32
C ILE A 110 1.52 8.11 -10.55
N THR A 111 2.66 7.49 -10.78
CA THR A 111 2.90 6.50 -11.84
C THR A 111 2.90 5.08 -11.30
N LEU A 112 3.19 4.92 -10.00
CA LEU A 112 3.24 3.66 -9.28
C LEU A 112 2.32 3.75 -8.06
N TYR A 113 1.36 2.83 -7.97
CA TYR A 113 0.44 2.69 -6.85
C TYR A 113 0.80 1.43 -6.08
N ILE A 114 1.25 1.57 -4.84
CA ILE A 114 1.66 0.45 -3.99
C ILE A 114 0.55 0.16 -3.00
N SER A 115 0.15 -1.10 -2.90
CA SER A 115 -0.91 -1.51 -1.97
C SER A 115 -0.50 -2.74 -1.16
N PRO A 116 0.02 -2.53 0.05
CA PRO A 116 0.16 -3.62 1.01
C PRO A 116 -1.20 -3.96 1.60
N ASN A 117 -1.55 -5.24 1.65
CA ASN A 117 -2.83 -5.65 2.16
C ASN A 117 -2.94 -7.12 2.61
N THR A 118 -4.14 -7.48 3.12
CA THR A 118 -4.54 -8.81 3.55
C THR A 118 -5.97 -9.03 3.03
N ASN A 119 -6.16 -8.98 1.72
CA ASN A 119 -7.48 -9.07 1.09
C ASN A 119 -7.46 -10.06 -0.05
N ASP A 120 -7.85 -11.28 0.24
CA ASP A 120 -7.68 -12.47 -0.60
C ASP A 120 -8.94 -12.87 -1.39
N ASN A 121 -9.85 -11.92 -1.65
CA ASN A 121 -11.06 -12.18 -2.42
C ASN A 121 -10.94 -11.76 -3.89
N ASP A 122 -11.78 -12.35 -4.74
CA ASP A 122 -11.78 -12.12 -6.18
C ASP A 122 -12.27 -10.70 -6.56
N GLU A 123 -13.14 -10.11 -5.72
CA GLU A 123 -13.64 -8.74 -5.92
C GLU A 123 -12.51 -7.72 -5.77
N TRP A 124 -11.52 -8.01 -4.92
CA TRP A 124 -10.33 -7.18 -4.77
C TRP A 124 -9.51 -7.14 -6.05
N GLN A 125 -9.39 -8.25 -6.76
CA GLN A 125 -8.69 -8.30 -8.05
C GLN A 125 -9.38 -7.41 -9.11
N SER A 126 -10.71 -7.34 -9.10
CA SER A 126 -11.46 -6.42 -9.94
C SER A 126 -11.20 -4.96 -9.59
N THR A 127 -11.09 -4.65 -8.29
CA THR A 127 -10.77 -3.31 -7.78
C THR A 127 -9.36 -2.88 -8.16
N ILE A 128 -8.37 -3.75 -8.06
CA ILE A 128 -6.97 -3.49 -8.48
C ILE A 128 -6.93 -3.06 -9.94
N LYS A 129 -7.57 -3.82 -10.84
CA LYS A 129 -7.63 -3.49 -12.27
C LYS A 129 -8.33 -2.15 -12.51
N HIS A 130 -9.45 -1.91 -11.83
CA HIS A 130 -10.17 -0.65 -11.94
C HIS A 130 -9.30 0.54 -11.52
N ILE A 131 -8.58 0.44 -10.42
CA ILE A 131 -7.71 1.51 -9.92
C ILE A 131 -6.57 1.79 -10.90
N ALA A 132 -5.95 0.75 -11.47
CA ALA A 132 -4.89 0.90 -12.47
C ALA A 132 -5.38 1.66 -13.71
N ILE A 133 -6.60 1.31 -14.21
CA ILE A 133 -7.24 1.98 -15.35
C ILE A 133 -7.64 3.40 -14.98
N GLU A 134 -8.33 3.61 -13.84
CA GLU A 134 -8.81 4.91 -13.38
C GLU A 134 -7.68 5.92 -13.18
N GLY A 135 -6.58 5.46 -12.55
CA GLY A 135 -5.43 6.30 -12.20
C GLY A 135 -4.35 6.37 -13.29
N HIS A 136 -4.47 5.59 -14.36
CA HIS A 136 -3.44 5.45 -15.40
C HIS A 136 -2.04 5.26 -14.81
N CYS A 137 -1.94 4.29 -13.89
CA CYS A 137 -0.71 3.98 -13.17
C CYS A 137 -0.53 2.46 -13.05
N TYR A 138 0.70 2.03 -12.82
CA TYR A 138 0.94 0.65 -12.43
C TYR A 138 0.42 0.40 -11.03
N PHE A 139 -0.29 -0.71 -10.82
CA PHE A 139 -0.73 -1.14 -9.50
C PHE A 139 0.09 -2.34 -9.05
N ILE A 140 0.79 -2.19 -7.93
CA ILE A 140 1.61 -3.23 -7.32
C ILE A 140 0.93 -3.66 -6.03
N ASN A 141 0.29 -4.83 -6.09
CA ASN A 141 -0.42 -5.43 -4.98
C ASN A 141 0.48 -6.40 -4.22
N CYS A 142 0.69 -6.15 -2.94
CA CYS A 142 1.42 -7.04 -2.05
C CYS A 142 0.46 -7.58 -1.01
N ASP A 143 -0.03 -8.80 -1.23
CA ASP A 143 -0.95 -9.49 -0.33
C ASP A 143 -0.24 -10.52 0.52
N MET A 144 -0.61 -10.60 1.79
CA MET A 144 -0.07 -11.60 2.70
C MET A 144 -0.61 -12.98 2.35
N TYR A 145 0.26 -13.97 2.33
CA TYR A 145 -0.11 -15.38 2.45
C TYR A 145 0.29 -15.88 3.82
N PHE A 146 -0.66 -16.40 4.58
CA PHE A 146 -0.36 -17.06 5.84
C PHE A 146 -1.41 -18.10 6.22
N THR A 147 -0.95 -19.11 6.96
CA THR A 147 -1.75 -20.20 7.47
C THR A 147 -1.94 -20.09 8.97
N ARG A 148 -2.84 -20.90 9.52
CA ARG A 148 -3.05 -20.98 10.96
C ARG A 148 -1.75 -21.31 11.72
N ASP A 149 -0.88 -22.10 11.15
CA ASP A 149 0.38 -22.53 11.78
C ASP A 149 1.45 -21.41 11.83
N THR A 150 1.19 -20.27 11.15
CA THR A 150 2.06 -19.08 11.21
C THR A 150 1.91 -18.34 12.55
N TYR A 151 0.80 -18.55 13.26
CA TYR A 151 0.61 -17.90 14.56
C TYR A 151 1.57 -18.46 15.61
N PRO A 152 2.23 -17.60 16.41
CA PRO A 152 3.11 -18.05 17.49
C PRO A 152 2.38 -18.96 18.49
N ALA A 153 3.04 -20.06 18.88
CA ALA A 153 2.46 -21.04 19.77
C ALA A 153 2.25 -20.54 21.21
N ASP A 154 2.89 -19.46 21.59
CA ASP A 154 2.81 -18.82 22.91
C ASP A 154 1.70 -17.76 23.02
N LEU A 155 0.94 -17.52 21.95
CA LEU A 155 -0.24 -16.65 22.02
C LEU A 155 -1.31 -17.24 22.93
N GLN A 156 -1.90 -16.41 23.78
CA GLN A 156 -2.94 -16.83 24.73
C GLN A 156 -4.27 -17.25 24.07
N ALA A 157 -4.48 -16.87 22.78
CA ALA A 157 -5.72 -17.10 22.04
C ALA A 157 -5.70 -18.42 21.23
N GLN A 158 -5.02 -19.45 21.70
CA GLN A 158 -4.88 -20.73 20.97
C GLN A 158 -6.22 -21.40 20.62
N ASP A 159 -7.22 -21.31 21.52
CA ASP A 159 -8.56 -21.86 21.28
C ASP A 159 -9.29 -21.12 20.13
N GLU A 160 -9.04 -19.83 19.96
CA GLU A 160 -9.60 -19.04 18.88
C GLU A 160 -8.84 -19.29 17.57
N ILE A 161 -7.52 -19.38 17.64
CA ILE A 161 -6.66 -19.71 16.48
C ILE A 161 -7.03 -21.08 15.93
N ALA A 162 -7.30 -22.08 16.79
CA ALA A 162 -7.69 -23.42 16.36
C ALA A 162 -9.00 -23.48 15.56
N LYS A 163 -9.88 -22.45 15.70
CA LYS A 163 -11.13 -22.33 14.93
C LYS A 163 -10.93 -21.69 13.55
N LEU A 164 -9.78 -21.05 13.29
CA LEU A 164 -9.48 -20.45 12.00
C LEU A 164 -9.32 -21.53 10.91
N PRO A 165 -9.60 -21.21 9.66
CA PRO A 165 -9.28 -22.10 8.55
C PRO A 165 -7.77 -22.38 8.49
N GLU A 166 -7.37 -23.47 7.84
CA GLU A 166 -5.95 -23.77 7.63
C GLU A 166 -5.23 -22.62 6.93
N LYS A 167 -5.82 -22.12 5.83
CA LYS A 167 -5.35 -20.90 5.14
C LYS A 167 -6.15 -19.71 5.66
N VAL A 168 -5.51 -18.85 6.41
CA VAL A 168 -6.14 -17.66 7.00
C VAL A 168 -6.16 -16.51 5.98
N CYS A 169 -5.12 -16.41 5.15
CA CYS A 169 -5.09 -15.52 4.01
C CYS A 169 -4.41 -16.23 2.83
N ARG A 170 -5.05 -16.22 1.67
CA ARG A 170 -4.62 -16.97 0.48
C ARG A 170 -3.56 -16.24 -0.35
N GLY A 171 -3.27 -14.98 -0.04
CA GLY A 171 -2.43 -14.13 -0.88
C GLY A 171 -3.22 -13.43 -1.98
N GLY A 172 -2.65 -13.32 -3.18
CA GLY A 172 -3.24 -12.61 -4.31
C GLY A 172 -2.35 -11.48 -4.83
N SER A 173 -1.06 -11.50 -4.43
CA SER A 173 -0.08 -10.52 -4.93
C SER A 173 -0.01 -10.56 -6.45
N CYS A 174 -0.04 -9.39 -7.07
CA CYS A 174 0.00 -9.23 -8.53
C CYS A 174 0.54 -7.86 -8.92
N ILE A 175 0.86 -7.70 -10.20
CA ILE A 175 1.27 -6.43 -10.80
C ILE A 175 0.39 -6.19 -12.03
N VAL A 176 -0.24 -5.00 -12.09
CA VAL A 176 -1.17 -4.61 -13.16
C VAL A 176 -0.67 -3.36 -13.87
N ASP A 177 -0.78 -3.34 -15.21
CA ASP A 177 -0.39 -2.20 -16.03
C ASP A 177 -1.49 -1.11 -16.08
N PRO A 178 -1.20 0.10 -16.60
CA PRO A 178 -2.18 1.20 -16.68
C PRO A 178 -3.43 0.92 -17.50
N TYR A 179 -3.47 -0.18 -18.26
CA TYR A 179 -4.63 -0.64 -19.03
C TYR A 179 -5.42 -1.76 -18.32
N GLY A 180 -5.05 -2.11 -17.10
CA GLY A 180 -5.72 -3.13 -16.31
C GLY A 180 -5.33 -4.57 -16.66
N HIS A 181 -4.23 -4.78 -17.39
CA HIS A 181 -3.72 -6.11 -17.70
C HIS A 181 -2.73 -6.57 -16.64
N TYR A 182 -2.82 -7.82 -16.24
CA TYR A 182 -1.82 -8.40 -15.37
C TYR A 182 -0.48 -8.53 -16.11
N LEU A 183 0.57 -7.97 -15.52
CA LEU A 183 1.97 -8.31 -15.87
C LEU A 183 2.40 -9.56 -15.11
N THR A 184 1.89 -9.70 -13.89
CA THR A 184 2.01 -10.92 -13.09
C THR A 184 0.63 -11.26 -12.57
N GLU A 185 0.12 -12.44 -12.91
CA GLU A 185 -1.16 -12.94 -12.42
C GLU A 185 -1.16 -13.07 -10.89
N PRO A 186 -2.31 -12.97 -10.23
CA PRO A 186 -2.42 -13.15 -8.80
C PRO A 186 -1.85 -14.49 -8.32
N VAL A 187 -0.96 -14.44 -7.35
CA VAL A 187 -0.34 -15.63 -6.77
C VAL A 187 -1.11 -16.03 -5.53
N TRP A 188 -1.74 -17.20 -5.61
CA TRP A 188 -2.58 -17.77 -4.57
C TRP A 188 -1.94 -18.93 -3.86
N ASP A 189 -2.28 -19.10 -2.58
CA ASP A 189 -2.06 -20.30 -1.77
C ASP A 189 -0.58 -20.67 -1.58
N LYS A 190 0.33 -19.74 -1.72
CA LYS A 190 1.78 -19.93 -1.51
C LYS A 190 2.53 -18.63 -1.29
N GLU A 191 3.66 -18.70 -0.60
CA GLU A 191 4.67 -17.65 -0.60
C GLU A 191 5.38 -17.59 -1.95
N ALA A 192 5.62 -16.38 -2.44
CA ALA A 192 6.34 -16.17 -3.70
C ALA A 192 7.00 -14.79 -3.74
N VAL A 193 8.08 -14.69 -4.52
CA VAL A 193 8.62 -13.43 -5.00
C VAL A 193 8.21 -13.29 -6.45
N ILE A 194 7.56 -12.19 -6.80
CA ILE A 194 7.09 -11.91 -8.16
C ILE A 194 7.90 -10.75 -8.76
N TYR A 195 8.10 -10.80 -10.07
CA TYR A 195 8.87 -9.81 -10.82
C TYR A 195 8.11 -9.37 -12.07
N ALA A 196 8.22 -8.09 -12.43
CA ALA A 196 7.75 -7.56 -13.70
C ALA A 196 8.67 -6.44 -14.19
N GLU A 197 8.82 -6.34 -15.50
CA GLU A 197 9.39 -5.16 -16.14
C GLU A 197 8.27 -4.17 -16.44
N LEU A 198 8.46 -2.90 -16.05
CA LEU A 198 7.48 -1.84 -16.22
C LEU A 198 7.91 -0.91 -17.37
N ASP A 199 7.15 -0.92 -18.46
CA ASP A 199 7.32 0.06 -19.53
C ASP A 199 6.65 1.38 -19.15
N MET A 200 7.40 2.32 -18.62
CA MET A 200 6.88 3.60 -18.14
C MET A 200 6.25 4.46 -19.25
N SER A 201 6.53 4.18 -20.53
CA SER A 201 5.88 4.87 -21.65
C SER A 201 4.36 4.61 -21.69
N LYS A 202 3.91 3.46 -21.17
CA LYS A 202 2.48 3.12 -21.08
C LYS A 202 1.70 4.07 -20.20
N VAL A 203 2.31 4.65 -19.17
CA VAL A 203 1.65 5.64 -18.29
C VAL A 203 1.29 6.88 -19.09
N ALA A 204 2.24 7.41 -19.88
CA ALA A 204 1.97 8.58 -20.72
C ALA A 204 0.95 8.24 -21.82
N ALA A 205 1.08 7.09 -22.48
CA ALA A 205 0.18 6.65 -23.55
C ALA A 205 -1.26 6.51 -23.05
N SER A 206 -1.48 5.85 -21.89
CA SER A 206 -2.82 5.68 -21.33
C SER A 206 -3.45 7.00 -20.90
N ARG A 207 -2.67 7.94 -20.36
CA ARG A 207 -3.15 9.29 -20.00
C ARG A 207 -3.52 10.14 -21.23
N MET A 208 -2.93 9.90 -22.38
CA MET A 208 -3.35 10.57 -23.61
C MET A 208 -4.76 10.16 -24.03
N GLU A 209 -5.17 8.94 -23.74
CA GLU A 209 -6.53 8.47 -24.04
C GLU A 209 -7.55 9.06 -23.07
N PHE A 210 -7.24 9.07 -21.77
CA PHE A 210 -8.12 9.56 -20.72
C PHE A 210 -7.32 9.96 -19.48
N ASP A 211 -7.35 11.23 -19.09
CA ASP A 211 -6.65 11.71 -17.89
C ASP A 211 -7.64 12.35 -16.92
N VAL A 212 -7.97 11.63 -15.86
CA VAL A 212 -8.95 12.07 -14.84
C VAL A 212 -8.53 13.34 -14.10
N CYS A 213 -7.24 13.65 -14.06
CA CYS A 213 -6.69 14.84 -13.42
C CYS A 213 -6.22 15.92 -14.41
N GLY A 214 -6.15 15.57 -15.70
CA GLY A 214 -5.75 16.46 -16.79
C GLY A 214 -6.92 16.88 -17.67
N HIS A 215 -6.93 16.45 -18.94
CA HIS A 215 -7.89 16.94 -19.94
C HIS A 215 -9.35 16.48 -19.72
N TYR A 216 -9.60 15.49 -18.87
CA TYR A 216 -10.96 15.12 -18.42
C TYR A 216 -11.36 15.75 -17.08
N ALA A 217 -10.45 16.46 -16.41
CA ALA A 217 -10.79 17.17 -15.19
C ALA A 217 -11.69 18.38 -15.46
N ARG A 218 -12.59 18.64 -14.55
CA ARG A 218 -13.47 19.84 -14.55
C ARG A 218 -13.32 20.59 -13.24
N PRO A 219 -12.15 21.26 -13.03
CA PRO A 219 -11.87 21.99 -11.79
C PRO A 219 -12.77 23.21 -11.58
N ASP A 220 -13.48 23.62 -12.62
CA ASP A 220 -14.55 24.63 -12.56
C ASP A 220 -15.82 24.08 -11.90
N VAL A 221 -16.02 22.76 -11.87
CA VAL A 221 -17.20 22.08 -11.32
C VAL A 221 -16.87 21.28 -10.06
N LEU A 222 -15.74 20.55 -10.06
CA LEU A 222 -15.35 19.63 -9.00
C LEU A 222 -13.96 20.01 -8.47
N LYS A 223 -13.85 20.17 -7.17
CA LYS A 223 -12.57 20.42 -6.47
C LYS A 223 -12.41 19.45 -5.33
N LEU A 224 -11.29 18.78 -5.30
CA LEU A 224 -10.84 18.00 -4.14
C LEU A 224 -9.87 18.85 -3.34
N VAL A 225 -10.14 19.02 -2.07
CA VAL A 225 -9.25 19.68 -1.11
C VAL A 225 -8.82 18.65 -0.08
N VAL A 226 -7.52 18.50 0.10
CA VAL A 226 -6.92 17.74 1.20
C VAL A 226 -6.50 18.74 2.26
N GLU A 227 -7.08 18.63 3.45
CA GLU A 227 -6.71 19.48 4.58
C GLU A 227 -5.53 18.85 5.33
N ASP A 228 -4.32 19.26 5.01
CA ASP A 228 -3.13 18.91 5.80
C ASP A 228 -3.15 19.73 7.09
N LYS A 229 -3.19 19.05 8.23
CA LYS A 229 -3.16 19.64 9.57
C LYS A 229 -1.74 19.67 10.12
#